data_54774e4ad0bec53e375aab2e7424f72b
#
_entry.id   54774e4ad0bec53e375aab2e7424f72b
#
_cell.length_a   1.000
_cell.length_b   1.000
_cell.length_c   1.000
_cell.angle_alpha   90.00
_cell.angle_beta   90.00
_cell.angle_gamma   90.00
#
_symmetry.space_group_name_H-M   'P 1'
#
loop_
_entity.id
_entity.type
_entity.pdbx_description
1 polymer ?
#
loop_
_entity_poly.entity_id
_entity_poly.type
_entity_poly.pdbx_seq_one_letter_code
_entity_poly.pdbx_strand_id
1 'polypeptide(L)'
;AGFKKTDFYYPFPDYKFPMTVYSDGYLPAKGELNRTEYNFDRFRLQLFQESPVYDTLLDNDLYPQFANSYLLLIGREQPEIKTLYAKFSNERDRHFDIRTEISGTESGEKTVRKYPETEEASEHISSLEKTSLNLSELYKESGISVNKNYAEFEFLNGITLEEKLDTLLKEGKTDQAEELLFTYTDMVKKIHEKEEFYKTEDFIRVFGDVELKPGLKCAVLSNIDLVPANIILEQ
;
A
#
# COMPACT_ATOMS: atom_id res chain seq x y z
N ALA A 1 40.27 -7.74 -0.98
CA ALA A 1 38.93 -8.08 -1.45
C ALA A 1 38.26 -6.82 -1.99
N GLY A 2 37.76 -6.86 -3.21
CA GLY A 2 37.37 -5.67 -3.97
C GLY A 2 35.92 -5.21 -3.84
N PHE A 3 35.22 -5.53 -2.76
CA PHE A 3 33.86 -5.03 -2.55
C PHE A 3 33.94 -3.61 -1.96
N LYS A 4 33.32 -2.66 -2.64
CA LYS A 4 33.39 -1.25 -2.26
C LYS A 4 32.07 -0.71 -1.72
N LYS A 5 30.96 -1.42 -1.96
CA LYS A 5 29.61 -0.95 -1.64
C LYS A 5 28.77 -2.08 -1.08
N THR A 6 28.04 -1.77 -0.04
CA THR A 6 27.08 -2.67 0.62
C THR A 6 25.78 -1.91 0.80
N ASP A 7 24.69 -2.45 0.27
CA ASP A 7 23.36 -1.94 0.52
C ASP A 7 22.66 -2.86 1.52
N PHE A 8 22.06 -2.28 2.55
CA PHE A 8 21.32 -2.98 3.58
C PHE A 8 19.83 -2.93 3.27
N TYR A 9 19.20 -4.08 3.44
CA TYR A 9 17.76 -4.25 3.36
C TYR A 9 17.24 -4.95 4.60
N TYR A 10 16.01 -4.65 4.96
CA TYR A 10 15.36 -5.07 6.20
C TYR A 10 14.06 -5.81 5.87
N PRO A 11 14.12 -7.14 5.62
CA PRO A 11 12.92 -7.97 5.44
C PRO A 11 12.05 -7.98 6.70
N PHE A 12 10.75 -7.73 6.53
CA PHE A 12 9.77 -7.76 7.60
C PHE A 12 8.58 -8.66 7.21
N PRO A 13 8.04 -9.49 8.13
CA PRO A 13 8.46 -9.69 9.53
C PRO A 13 9.81 -10.42 9.68
N ASP A 14 10.22 -11.24 8.71
CA ASP A 14 11.53 -11.89 8.70
C ASP A 14 11.98 -12.26 7.26
N TYR A 15 13.19 -12.79 7.11
CA TYR A 15 13.79 -13.11 5.81
C TYR A 15 13.19 -14.34 5.12
N LYS A 16 12.43 -15.19 5.83
CA LYS A 16 11.89 -16.44 5.26
C LYS A 16 10.62 -16.20 4.45
N PHE A 17 9.74 -15.36 5.00
CA PHE A 17 8.48 -14.98 4.36
C PHE A 17 8.24 -13.48 4.53
N PRO A 18 9.03 -12.65 3.84
CA PRO A 18 8.86 -11.22 3.95
C PRO A 18 7.56 -10.79 3.29
N MET A 19 6.81 -9.95 3.98
CA MET A 19 5.69 -9.22 3.39
C MET A 19 6.16 -7.89 2.82
N THR A 20 7.16 -7.30 3.48
CA THR A 20 7.83 -6.07 3.03
C THR A 20 9.34 -6.19 3.18
N VAL A 21 10.05 -5.47 2.33
CA VAL A 21 11.50 -5.30 2.43
C VAL A 21 11.81 -3.81 2.35
N TYR A 22 12.34 -3.27 3.41
CA TYR A 22 12.78 -1.87 3.51
C TYR A 22 14.26 -1.74 3.20
N SER A 23 14.75 -0.52 3.02
CA SER A 23 16.18 -0.20 2.89
C SER A 23 16.51 1.08 3.64
N ASP A 24 17.80 1.44 3.73
CA ASP A 24 18.23 2.73 4.28
C ASP A 24 17.61 3.94 3.53
N GLY A 25 17.26 3.77 2.26
CA GLY A 25 16.63 4.80 1.43
C GLY A 25 15.11 4.88 1.56
N TYR A 26 14.49 3.92 2.23
CA TYR A 26 13.05 3.87 2.46
C TYR A 26 12.76 3.00 3.69
N LEU A 27 12.75 3.63 4.84
CA LEU A 27 12.40 3.00 6.12
C LEU A 27 10.88 3.00 6.31
N PRO A 28 10.34 2.11 7.18
CA PRO A 28 8.92 2.12 7.50
C PRO A 28 8.52 3.46 8.14
N ALA A 29 7.30 3.89 7.85
CA ALA A 29 6.70 5.01 8.56
C ALA A 29 6.29 4.59 9.99
N LYS A 30 6.23 5.56 10.89
CA LYS A 30 5.71 5.34 12.25
C LYS A 30 4.25 4.87 12.17
N GLY A 31 3.95 3.78 12.86
CA GLY A 31 2.63 3.14 12.81
C GLY A 31 2.47 2.10 11.70
N GLU A 32 3.36 2.06 10.72
CA GLU A 32 3.27 1.11 9.60
C GLU A 32 3.47 -0.35 10.05
N LEU A 33 4.35 -0.58 11.03
CA LEU A 33 4.63 -1.90 11.59
C LEU A 33 3.70 -2.29 12.76
N ASN A 34 2.58 -1.62 12.92
CA ASN A 34 1.64 -1.86 14.00
C ASN A 34 0.78 -3.11 13.82
N ARG A 35 0.79 -3.71 12.66
CA ARG A 35 0.12 -4.99 12.44
C ARG A 35 0.98 -6.08 13.05
N THR A 36 0.40 -6.81 14.00
CA THR A 36 1.03 -8.03 14.54
C THR A 36 1.04 -9.07 13.42
N GLU A 37 2.11 -9.10 12.66
CA GLU A 37 2.31 -10.14 11.67
C GLU A 37 2.62 -11.44 12.41
N TYR A 38 1.80 -12.45 12.15
CA TYR A 38 2.11 -13.78 12.62
C TYR A 38 3.35 -14.25 11.83
N ASN A 39 4.44 -14.50 12.52
CA ASN A 39 5.48 -15.33 11.95
C ASN A 39 4.82 -16.64 11.46
N PHE A 40 5.37 -17.30 10.45
CA PHE A 40 4.94 -18.62 10.02
C PHE A 40 4.81 -19.61 11.21
N ASP A 41 5.38 -19.28 12.35
CA ASP A 41 5.24 -19.96 13.65
C ASP A 41 3.98 -19.46 14.35
N ARG A 42 2.85 -20.15 14.11
CA ARG A 42 1.53 -19.81 14.66
C ARG A 42 1.44 -19.83 16.18
N PHE A 43 2.42 -20.41 16.85
CA PHE A 43 2.43 -20.61 18.31
C PHE A 43 3.48 -19.76 19.01
N ARG A 44 3.92 -18.70 18.39
CA ARG A 44 4.86 -17.77 18.99
C ARG A 44 4.29 -17.22 20.30
N LEU A 45 5.02 -17.44 21.40
CA LEU A 45 4.72 -16.79 22.67
C LEU A 45 5.09 -15.31 22.57
N GLN A 46 4.09 -14.45 22.53
CA GLN A 46 4.29 -13.02 22.56
C GLN A 46 4.43 -12.54 24.01
N LEU A 47 5.61 -12.07 24.40
CA LEU A 47 5.88 -11.60 25.76
C LEU A 47 5.47 -10.13 25.96
N PHE A 48 5.39 -9.36 24.88
CA PHE A 48 4.99 -7.95 24.88
C PHE A 48 4.48 -7.55 23.48
N GLN A 49 3.83 -6.40 23.39
CA GLN A 49 3.43 -5.85 22.09
C GLN A 49 4.66 -5.26 21.39
N GLU A 50 5.00 -5.78 20.20
CA GLU A 50 6.21 -5.36 19.46
C GLU A 50 6.00 -4.04 18.71
N SER A 51 4.78 -3.77 18.26
CA SER A 51 4.45 -2.56 17.48
C SER A 51 4.95 -1.25 18.11
N PRO A 52 4.70 -0.96 19.41
CA PRO A 52 5.22 0.27 20.03
C PRO A 52 6.74 0.31 20.13
N VAL A 53 7.40 -0.86 20.12
CA VAL A 53 8.87 -0.92 20.11
C VAL A 53 9.41 -0.46 18.77
N TYR A 54 8.80 -0.87 17.66
CA TYR A 54 9.19 -0.39 16.32
C TYR A 54 9.03 1.12 16.19
N ASP A 55 7.92 1.69 16.68
CA ASP A 55 7.72 3.14 16.68
C ASP A 55 8.82 3.85 17.47
N THR A 56 9.21 3.30 18.64
CA THR A 56 10.30 3.85 19.44
C THR A 56 11.65 3.77 18.73
N LEU A 57 11.91 2.68 18.01
CA LEU A 57 13.14 2.52 17.24
C LEU A 57 13.19 3.50 16.05
N LEU A 58 12.05 3.73 15.39
CA LEU A 58 11.94 4.71 14.30
C LEU A 58 12.14 6.15 14.81
N ASP A 59 11.52 6.52 15.93
CA ASP A 59 11.66 7.84 16.55
C ASP A 59 13.10 8.18 16.97
N ASN A 60 13.96 7.17 17.15
CA ASN A 60 15.34 7.33 17.59
C ASN A 60 16.36 6.95 16.51
N ASP A 61 15.96 6.77 15.26
CA ASP A 61 16.82 6.35 14.13
C ASP A 61 17.56 5.03 14.37
N LEU A 62 16.96 4.13 15.16
CA LEU A 62 17.55 2.86 15.58
C LEU A 62 17.00 1.65 14.83
N TYR A 63 15.97 1.82 14.01
CA TYR A 63 15.35 0.69 13.29
C TYR A 63 16.37 -0.12 12.47
N PRO A 64 17.31 0.49 11.72
CA PRO A 64 18.30 -0.27 10.97
C PRO A 64 19.18 -1.18 11.82
N GLN A 65 19.45 -0.82 13.08
CA GLN A 65 20.28 -1.61 13.99
C GLN A 65 19.52 -2.77 14.67
N PHE A 66 18.20 -2.66 14.77
CA PHE A 66 17.35 -3.60 15.48
C PHE A 66 16.28 -4.25 14.60
N ALA A 67 16.43 -4.18 13.29
CA ALA A 67 15.54 -4.89 12.36
C ALA A 67 15.58 -6.39 12.60
N ASN A 68 14.42 -7.06 12.42
CA ASN A 68 14.32 -8.50 12.68
C ASN A 68 15.20 -9.35 11.76
N SER A 69 15.51 -8.85 10.58
CA SER A 69 16.27 -9.56 9.57
C SER A 69 17.04 -8.60 8.67
N TYR A 70 18.12 -9.10 8.09
CA TYR A 70 18.99 -8.35 7.20
C TYR A 70 19.22 -9.11 5.90
N LEU A 71 19.13 -8.38 4.79
CA LEU A 71 19.61 -8.81 3.48
C LEU A 71 20.69 -7.82 3.03
N LEU A 72 21.87 -8.31 2.70
CA LEU A 72 23.01 -7.51 2.27
C LEU A 72 23.26 -7.75 0.79
N LEU A 73 23.21 -6.70 -0.01
CA LEU A 73 23.69 -6.72 -1.38
C LEU A 73 25.10 -6.12 -1.44
N ILE A 74 26.05 -6.94 -1.87
CA ILE A 74 27.45 -6.55 -1.92
C ILE A 74 27.92 -6.58 -3.36
N GLY A 75 28.38 -5.44 -3.87
CA GLY A 75 28.78 -5.30 -5.26
C GLY A 75 30.09 -4.53 -5.45
N ARG A 76 30.57 -4.57 -6.70
CA ARG A 76 31.73 -3.74 -7.13
C ARG A 76 31.28 -2.36 -7.58
N GLU A 77 30.08 -2.28 -8.14
CA GLU A 77 29.47 -1.08 -8.69
C GLU A 77 28.09 -0.89 -8.07
N GLN A 78 27.61 0.32 -8.02
CA GLN A 78 26.22 0.58 -7.67
C GLN A 78 25.37 0.64 -8.94
N PRO A 79 24.18 0.02 -8.93
CA PRO A 79 23.23 0.24 -9.99
C PRO A 79 22.76 1.69 -10.00
N GLU A 80 22.50 2.23 -11.18
CA GLU A 80 21.96 3.60 -11.36
C GLU A 80 20.57 3.74 -10.71
N ILE A 81 19.78 2.68 -10.77
CA ILE A 81 18.44 2.58 -10.13
C ILE A 81 18.51 1.51 -9.06
N LYS A 82 18.09 1.85 -7.85
CA LYS A 82 18.01 0.92 -6.72
C LYS A 82 16.58 0.66 -6.31
N THR A 83 16.26 -0.60 -6.02
CA THR A 83 15.05 -0.91 -5.27
C THR A 83 15.22 -0.40 -3.84
N LEU A 84 14.34 0.48 -3.41
CA LEU A 84 14.33 1.06 -2.07
C LEU A 84 13.38 0.32 -1.14
N TYR A 85 12.28 -0.18 -1.71
CA TYR A 85 11.21 -0.86 -0.99
C TYR A 85 10.56 -1.91 -1.88
N ALA A 86 10.16 -3.02 -1.28
CA ALA A 86 9.32 -4.02 -1.95
C ALA A 86 8.23 -4.52 -1.00
N LYS A 87 7.02 -4.72 -1.53
CA LYS A 87 5.88 -5.32 -0.82
C LYS A 87 5.33 -6.47 -1.63
N PHE A 88 5.11 -7.61 -0.98
CA PHE A 88 4.57 -8.83 -1.58
C PHE A 88 3.14 -9.07 -1.10
N SER A 89 2.26 -9.46 -2.02
CA SER A 89 0.86 -9.78 -1.71
C SER A 89 0.67 -11.27 -1.48
N ASN A 90 1.50 -11.88 -0.64
CA ASN A 90 1.58 -13.34 -0.40
C ASN A 90 0.29 -13.97 0.13
N GLU A 91 -0.66 -13.18 0.60
CA GLU A 91 -1.95 -13.61 1.17
C GLU A 91 -3.11 -13.57 0.17
N ARG A 92 -2.84 -13.06 -1.05
CA ARG A 92 -3.86 -12.92 -2.09
C ARG A 92 -3.99 -14.19 -2.93
N ASP A 93 -5.12 -14.31 -3.64
CA ASP A 93 -5.27 -15.31 -4.69
C ASP A 93 -4.23 -15.12 -5.80
N ARG A 94 -3.83 -16.21 -6.46
CA ARG A 94 -2.81 -16.21 -7.52
C ARG A 94 -3.07 -15.20 -8.65
N HIS A 95 -4.33 -14.89 -8.95
CA HIS A 95 -4.70 -13.87 -9.94
C HIS A 95 -4.39 -12.43 -9.48
N PHE A 96 -4.12 -12.23 -8.20
CA PHE A 96 -3.82 -10.94 -7.60
C PHE A 96 -2.50 -10.93 -6.82
N ASP A 97 -1.70 -11.99 -7.00
CA ASP A 97 -0.38 -12.08 -6.38
C ASP A 97 0.61 -11.18 -7.12
N ILE A 98 0.91 -10.06 -6.53
CA ILE A 98 1.74 -9.00 -7.11
C ILE A 98 2.83 -8.56 -6.14
N ARG A 99 3.94 -8.10 -6.72
CA ARG A 99 4.98 -7.38 -5.99
C ARG A 99 4.92 -5.90 -6.36
N THR A 100 4.87 -5.05 -5.36
CA THR A 100 5.03 -3.60 -5.53
C THR A 100 6.44 -3.20 -5.14
N GLU A 101 7.15 -2.51 -6.02
CA GLU A 101 8.49 -1.97 -5.76
C GLU A 101 8.49 -0.45 -5.84
N ILE A 102 9.22 0.20 -4.94
CA ILE A 102 9.63 1.58 -5.07
C ILE A 102 11.12 1.57 -5.40
N SER A 103 11.47 2.14 -6.53
CA SER A 103 12.86 2.28 -6.97
C SER A 103 13.24 3.75 -7.00
N GLY A 104 14.51 4.04 -6.76
CA GLY A 104 15.04 5.39 -6.76
C GLY A 104 16.39 5.50 -7.44
N THR A 105 16.69 6.71 -7.95
CA THR A 105 17.98 7.10 -8.49
C THR A 105 18.79 7.88 -7.45
N GLU A 106 20.08 8.08 -7.69
CA GLU A 106 20.92 8.95 -6.85
C GLU A 106 20.46 10.43 -6.90
N SER A 107 19.73 10.84 -7.96
CA SER A 107 19.14 12.18 -8.06
C SER A 107 17.89 12.36 -7.19
N GLY A 108 17.37 11.30 -6.59
CA GLY A 108 16.19 11.32 -5.73
C GLY A 108 14.87 11.08 -6.45
N GLU A 109 14.90 10.85 -7.76
CA GLU A 109 13.69 10.45 -8.49
C GLU A 109 13.24 9.07 -8.07
N LYS A 110 11.94 8.91 -7.81
CA LYS A 110 11.33 7.64 -7.41
C LYS A 110 10.25 7.22 -8.40
N THR A 111 10.15 5.92 -8.61
CA THR A 111 9.09 5.28 -9.40
C THR A 111 8.49 4.13 -8.62
N VAL A 112 7.21 3.87 -8.84
CA VAL A 112 6.50 2.72 -8.26
C VAL A 112 6.19 1.74 -9.37
N ARG A 113 6.53 0.46 -9.19
CA ARG A 113 6.22 -0.60 -10.15
C ARG A 113 5.48 -1.74 -9.49
N LYS A 114 4.47 -2.26 -10.16
CA LYS A 114 3.75 -3.47 -9.76
C LYS A 114 4.04 -4.57 -10.76
N TYR A 115 4.57 -5.68 -10.28
CA TYR A 115 4.93 -6.85 -11.06
C TYR A 115 3.97 -8.00 -10.74
N PRO A 116 3.55 -8.80 -11.73
CA PRO A 116 2.88 -10.07 -11.45
C PRO A 116 3.90 -11.08 -10.89
N GLU A 117 3.60 -11.73 -9.79
CA GLU A 117 4.42 -12.81 -9.23
C GLU A 117 4.03 -14.19 -9.77
N THR A 118 2.85 -14.27 -10.41
CA THR A 118 2.34 -15.48 -11.07
C THR A 118 1.93 -15.14 -12.50
N GLU A 119 1.84 -16.17 -13.36
CA GLU A 119 1.34 -15.99 -14.73
C GLU A 119 -0.13 -15.52 -14.73
N GLU A 120 -0.92 -16.04 -13.80
CA GLU A 120 -2.33 -15.70 -13.61
C GLU A 120 -2.53 -14.22 -13.25
N ALA A 121 -1.60 -13.61 -12.51
CA ALA A 121 -1.65 -12.18 -12.13
C ALA A 121 -1.31 -11.22 -13.29
N SER A 122 -0.80 -11.72 -14.41
CA SER A 122 -0.44 -10.89 -15.57
C SER A 122 -1.64 -10.18 -16.19
N GLU A 123 -2.81 -10.82 -16.18
CA GLU A 123 -4.05 -10.22 -16.68
C GLU A 123 -4.49 -9.05 -15.78
N HIS A 124 -4.37 -9.22 -14.46
CA HIS A 124 -4.65 -8.14 -13.50
C HIS A 124 -3.75 -6.92 -13.75
N ILE A 125 -2.43 -7.11 -13.87
CA ILE A 125 -1.50 -6.02 -14.18
C ILE A 125 -1.87 -5.34 -15.50
N SER A 126 -2.18 -6.10 -16.54
CA SER A 126 -2.55 -5.56 -17.86
C SER A 126 -3.86 -4.76 -17.83
N SER A 127 -4.76 -5.06 -16.91
CA SER A 127 -6.05 -4.37 -16.78
C SER A 127 -5.95 -3.02 -16.04
N LEU A 128 -4.86 -2.75 -15.31
CA LEU A 128 -4.73 -1.57 -14.46
C LEU A 128 -4.82 -0.26 -15.22
N GLU A 129 -4.20 -0.17 -16.41
CA GLU A 129 -4.24 1.05 -17.23
C GLU A 129 -5.67 1.38 -17.67
N LYS A 130 -6.42 0.37 -18.16
CA LYS A 130 -7.82 0.55 -18.55
C LYS A 130 -8.69 0.95 -17.35
N THR A 131 -8.46 0.34 -16.21
CA THR A 131 -9.19 0.66 -14.98
C THR A 131 -8.91 2.10 -14.55
N SER A 132 -7.64 2.52 -14.55
CA SER A 132 -7.23 3.89 -14.23
C SER A 132 -7.86 4.91 -15.18
N LEU A 133 -7.84 4.66 -16.49
CA LEU A 133 -8.47 5.54 -17.47
C LEU A 133 -9.97 5.72 -17.21
N ASN A 134 -10.67 4.65 -16.85
CA ASN A 134 -12.10 4.72 -16.53
C ASN A 134 -12.39 5.48 -15.23
N LEU A 135 -11.47 5.43 -14.26
CA LEU A 135 -11.61 6.10 -12.96
C LEU A 135 -11.14 7.57 -13.00
N SER A 136 -10.29 7.94 -13.95
CA SER A 136 -9.69 9.28 -14.04
C SER A 136 -10.72 10.42 -14.23
N GLU A 137 -11.93 10.11 -14.70
CA GLU A 137 -13.04 11.06 -14.77
C GLU A 137 -13.66 11.35 -13.41
N LEU A 138 -13.44 10.51 -12.41
CA LEU A 138 -14.06 10.61 -11.09
C LEU A 138 -13.15 11.34 -10.09
N TYR A 139 -11.84 11.13 -10.17
CA TYR A 139 -10.84 11.75 -9.30
C TYR A 139 -9.45 11.67 -9.95
N LYS A 140 -8.50 12.44 -9.41
CA LYS A 140 -7.13 12.42 -9.89
C LYS A 140 -6.43 11.14 -9.40
N GLU A 141 -5.95 10.36 -10.34
CA GLU A 141 -5.10 9.20 -10.08
C GLU A 141 -3.63 9.53 -10.35
N SER A 142 -2.74 8.72 -9.79
CA SER A 142 -1.33 8.72 -10.17
C SER A 142 -1.19 8.31 -11.64
N GLY A 143 -0.31 8.99 -12.38
CA GLY A 143 -0.01 8.60 -13.75
C GLY A 143 0.40 7.13 -13.84
N ILE A 144 -0.19 6.38 -14.76
CA ILE A 144 0.10 4.95 -14.95
C ILE A 144 0.53 4.70 -16.39
N SER A 145 1.52 3.83 -16.57
CA SER A 145 1.85 3.20 -17.83
C SER A 145 2.02 1.70 -17.65
N VAL A 146 1.44 0.91 -18.52
CA VAL A 146 1.52 -0.56 -18.46
C VAL A 146 2.34 -1.09 -19.62
N ASN A 147 3.27 -1.97 -19.33
CA ASN A 147 3.96 -2.76 -20.31
C ASN A 147 3.73 -4.27 -20.07
N LYS A 148 4.36 -5.11 -20.89
CA LYS A 148 4.14 -6.56 -20.81
C LYS A 148 4.50 -7.19 -19.45
N ASN A 149 5.41 -6.57 -18.70
CA ASN A 149 6.02 -7.19 -17.52
C ASN A 149 5.63 -6.50 -16.21
N TYR A 150 5.18 -5.24 -16.24
CA TYR A 150 4.79 -4.49 -15.04
C TYR A 150 3.91 -3.29 -15.38
N ALA A 151 3.23 -2.77 -14.38
CA ALA A 151 2.62 -1.46 -14.40
C ALA A 151 3.51 -0.48 -13.62
N GLU A 152 3.80 0.68 -14.21
CA GLU A 152 4.59 1.75 -13.61
C GLU A 152 3.68 2.92 -13.26
N PHE A 153 3.86 3.44 -12.06
CA PHE A 153 3.11 4.57 -11.51
C PHE A 153 4.05 5.71 -11.16
N GLU A 154 3.56 6.92 -11.29
CA GLU A 154 4.21 8.10 -10.75
C GLU A 154 4.27 7.98 -9.21
N PHE A 155 5.44 8.27 -8.64
CA PHE A 155 5.57 8.34 -7.19
C PHE A 155 5.00 9.66 -6.68
N LEU A 156 3.89 9.59 -5.93
CA LEU A 156 3.26 10.77 -5.35
C LEU A 156 3.94 11.11 -4.02
N ASN A 157 4.41 12.36 -3.90
CA ASN A 157 4.94 12.88 -2.64
C ASN A 157 3.79 13.42 -1.79
N GLY A 158 3.70 12.98 -0.54
CA GLY A 158 2.67 13.41 0.39
C GLY A 158 2.53 12.43 1.55
N ILE A 159 1.56 12.69 2.40
CA ILE A 159 1.15 11.78 3.47
C ILE A 159 -0.20 11.17 3.13
N THR A 160 -0.46 9.96 3.60
CA THR A 160 -1.77 9.34 3.39
C THR A 160 -2.83 10.04 4.25
N LEU A 161 -4.08 9.90 3.82
CA LEU A 161 -5.22 10.36 4.64
C LEU A 161 -5.25 9.64 5.99
N GLU A 162 -4.88 8.35 6.03
CA GLU A 162 -4.76 7.56 7.26
C GLU A 162 -3.72 8.18 8.22
N GLU A 163 -2.50 8.45 7.74
CA GLU A 163 -1.44 9.09 8.53
C GLU A 163 -1.85 10.47 9.06
N LYS A 164 -2.58 11.23 8.25
CA LYS A 164 -3.10 12.55 8.67
C LYS A 164 -4.14 12.42 9.77
N LEU A 165 -5.08 11.50 9.64
CA LEU A 165 -6.09 11.20 10.65
C LEU A 165 -5.43 10.75 11.95
N ASP A 166 -4.50 9.81 11.89
CA ASP A 166 -3.75 9.31 13.03
C ASP A 166 -2.99 10.44 13.76
N THR A 167 -2.35 11.31 13.00
CA THR A 167 -1.63 12.47 13.56
C THR A 167 -2.58 13.40 14.31
N LEU A 168 -3.72 13.76 13.71
CA LEU A 168 -4.71 14.63 14.33
C LEU A 168 -5.27 14.03 15.63
N LEU A 169 -5.55 12.72 15.63
CA LEU A 169 -6.04 12.01 16.81
C LEU A 169 -4.99 11.94 17.93
N LYS A 170 -3.73 11.68 17.61
CA LYS A 170 -2.60 11.67 18.57
C LYS A 170 -2.36 13.05 19.19
N GLU A 171 -2.61 14.12 18.43
CA GLU A 171 -2.52 15.51 18.90
C GLU A 171 -3.77 15.99 19.66
N GLY A 172 -4.80 15.16 19.79
CA GLY A 172 -6.07 15.50 20.44
C GLY A 172 -6.96 16.46 19.62
N LYS A 173 -6.68 16.62 18.33
CA LYS A 173 -7.42 17.49 17.39
C LYS A 173 -8.61 16.74 16.78
N THR A 174 -9.50 16.24 17.63
CA THR A 174 -10.63 15.37 17.24
C THR A 174 -11.59 16.04 16.26
N ASP A 175 -11.88 17.34 16.46
CA ASP A 175 -12.80 18.07 15.57
C ASP A 175 -12.24 18.17 14.14
N GLN A 176 -10.93 18.37 13.99
CA GLN A 176 -10.27 18.41 12.68
C GLN A 176 -10.23 17.04 12.02
N ALA A 177 -10.03 15.98 12.81
CA ALA A 177 -10.08 14.60 12.29
C ALA A 177 -11.49 14.26 11.82
N GLU A 178 -12.52 14.66 12.55
CA GLU A 178 -13.92 14.47 12.17
C GLU A 178 -14.27 15.23 10.88
N GLU A 179 -13.89 16.49 10.76
CA GLU A 179 -14.08 17.30 9.55
C GLU A 179 -13.41 16.68 8.33
N LEU A 180 -12.17 16.20 8.48
CA LEU A 180 -11.44 15.52 7.43
C LEU A 180 -12.12 14.22 7.00
N LEU A 181 -12.61 13.43 7.96
CA LEU A 181 -13.34 12.19 7.71
C LEU A 181 -14.69 12.46 6.99
N PHE A 182 -15.41 13.51 7.37
CA PHE A 182 -16.63 13.91 6.65
C PHE A 182 -16.33 14.36 5.23
N THR A 183 -15.28 15.15 5.04
CA THR A 183 -14.85 15.57 3.70
C THR A 183 -14.56 14.36 2.79
N TYR A 184 -13.83 13.38 3.32
CA TYR A 184 -13.56 12.11 2.62
C TYR A 184 -14.86 11.35 2.32
N THR A 185 -15.74 11.15 3.29
CA THR A 185 -16.99 10.41 3.07
C THR A 185 -17.92 11.10 2.07
N ASP A 186 -17.97 12.43 2.08
CA ASP A 186 -18.74 13.19 1.10
C ASP A 186 -18.16 13.09 -0.31
N MET A 187 -16.84 13.07 -0.44
CA MET A 187 -16.16 12.80 -1.71
C MET A 187 -16.54 11.41 -2.24
N VAL A 188 -16.42 10.37 -1.41
CA VAL A 188 -16.77 8.99 -1.80
C VAL A 188 -18.25 8.90 -2.21
N LYS A 189 -19.16 9.50 -1.45
CA LYS A 189 -20.60 9.55 -1.82
C LYS A 189 -20.82 10.20 -3.16
N LYS A 190 -20.24 11.38 -3.41
CA LYS A 190 -20.38 12.11 -4.70
C LYS A 190 -19.91 11.29 -5.89
N ILE A 191 -18.87 10.47 -5.70
CA ILE A 191 -18.35 9.56 -6.73
C ILE A 191 -19.34 8.42 -6.98
N HIS A 192 -19.99 7.88 -5.93
CA HIS A 192 -20.74 6.64 -5.98
C HIS A 192 -22.27 6.82 -6.12
N GLU A 193 -22.85 7.97 -5.79
CA GLU A 193 -24.29 8.22 -5.86
C GLU A 193 -24.73 8.74 -7.24
N LYS A 194 -24.51 7.96 -8.28
CA LYS A 194 -24.76 8.40 -9.68
C LYS A 194 -26.06 7.87 -10.28
N GLU A 195 -26.37 6.60 -10.06
CA GLU A 195 -27.50 5.92 -10.66
C GLU A 195 -28.43 5.31 -9.62
N GLU A 196 -29.67 5.01 -10.01
CA GLU A 196 -30.58 4.24 -9.16
C GLU A 196 -30.11 2.80 -9.06
N PHE A 197 -30.13 2.27 -7.84
CA PHE A 197 -29.77 0.88 -7.58
C PHE A 197 -30.93 -0.04 -7.89
N TYR A 198 -30.68 -1.10 -8.67
CA TYR A 198 -31.60 -2.20 -8.89
C TYR A 198 -30.97 -3.50 -8.43
N LYS A 199 -31.74 -4.30 -7.68
CA LYS A 199 -31.31 -5.61 -7.22
C LYS A 199 -31.11 -6.55 -8.41
N THR A 200 -29.88 -6.92 -8.71
CA THR A 200 -29.52 -7.84 -9.79
C THR A 200 -29.47 -9.29 -9.28
N GLU A 201 -29.46 -10.26 -10.20
CA GLU A 201 -29.26 -11.68 -9.84
C GLU A 201 -27.90 -11.90 -9.16
N ASP A 202 -26.85 -11.20 -9.60
CA ASP A 202 -25.53 -11.26 -8.97
C ASP A 202 -25.55 -10.70 -7.54
N PHE A 203 -26.27 -9.60 -7.32
CA PHE A 203 -26.45 -9.07 -5.98
C PHE A 203 -27.12 -10.11 -5.06
N ILE A 204 -28.21 -10.73 -5.54
CA ILE A 204 -28.96 -11.74 -4.77
C ILE A 204 -28.07 -12.96 -4.51
N ARG A 205 -27.25 -13.37 -5.48
CA ARG A 205 -26.33 -14.49 -5.31
C ARG A 205 -25.30 -14.24 -4.20
N VAL A 206 -24.80 -13.02 -4.06
CA VAL A 206 -23.74 -12.66 -3.11
C VAL A 206 -24.31 -12.32 -1.74
N PHE A 207 -25.38 -11.52 -1.69
CA PHE A 207 -25.92 -10.94 -0.46
C PHE A 207 -27.24 -11.57 0.02
N GLY A 208 -27.83 -12.44 -0.79
CA GLY A 208 -29.17 -12.97 -0.56
C GLY A 208 -30.28 -12.01 -1.02
N ASP A 209 -31.52 -12.48 -0.98
CA ASP A 209 -32.68 -11.64 -1.29
C ASP A 209 -33.10 -10.82 -0.05
N VAL A 210 -32.28 -9.84 0.28
CA VAL A 210 -32.49 -8.93 1.42
C VAL A 210 -33.44 -7.79 1.06
N GLU A 211 -34.25 -7.36 2.01
CA GLU A 211 -35.09 -6.18 1.83
C GLU A 211 -34.23 -4.91 1.90
N LEU A 212 -34.38 -4.04 0.92
CA LEU A 212 -33.62 -2.79 0.81
C LEU A 212 -34.57 -1.58 0.85
N LYS A 213 -34.05 -0.48 1.39
CA LYS A 213 -34.76 0.81 1.35
C LYS A 213 -34.95 1.26 -0.10
N PRO A 214 -36.09 1.87 -0.44
CA PRO A 214 -36.28 2.44 -1.77
C PRO A 214 -35.37 3.65 -2.02
N GLY A 215 -35.04 3.90 -3.30
CA GLY A 215 -34.29 5.08 -3.71
C GLY A 215 -32.79 5.03 -3.39
N LEU A 216 -32.23 3.82 -3.22
CA LEU A 216 -30.79 3.65 -3.08
C LEU A 216 -30.09 4.07 -4.37
N LYS A 217 -28.91 4.64 -4.23
CA LYS A 217 -28.03 5.01 -5.34
C LYS A 217 -26.81 4.08 -5.40
N CYS A 218 -26.23 3.93 -6.59
CA CYS A 218 -25.02 3.16 -6.81
C CYS A 218 -24.08 3.86 -7.81
N ALA A 219 -22.84 3.39 -7.84
CA ALA A 219 -21.90 3.76 -8.88
C ALA A 219 -22.05 2.83 -10.09
N VAL A 220 -21.81 3.37 -11.29
CA VAL A 220 -21.60 2.57 -12.49
C VAL A 220 -20.24 1.84 -12.41
N LEU A 221 -19.25 2.55 -11.88
CA LEU A 221 -17.90 2.06 -11.67
C LEU A 221 -17.45 2.48 -10.27
N SER A 222 -16.86 1.57 -9.53
CA SER A 222 -16.36 1.82 -8.18
C SER A 222 -14.91 1.37 -8.05
N ASN A 223 -14.12 2.16 -7.32
CA ASN A 223 -12.82 1.73 -6.83
C ASN A 223 -12.95 1.32 -5.36
N ILE A 224 -12.91 0.02 -5.11
CA ILE A 224 -12.99 -0.55 -3.76
C ILE A 224 -11.74 -0.23 -2.91
N ASP A 225 -10.64 0.18 -3.56
CA ASP A 225 -9.37 0.52 -2.91
C ASP A 225 -9.29 2.02 -2.50
N LEU A 226 -10.39 2.78 -2.59
CA LEU A 226 -10.48 4.15 -2.05
C LEU A 226 -10.52 4.14 -0.51
N VAL A 227 -9.59 3.45 0.10
CA VAL A 227 -9.41 3.46 1.56
C VAL A 227 -8.43 4.57 1.97
N PRO A 228 -8.51 5.10 3.20
CA PRO A 228 -7.64 6.22 3.65
C PRO A 228 -6.14 5.99 3.45
N ALA A 229 -5.67 4.74 3.56
CA ALA A 229 -4.27 4.37 3.33
C ALA A 229 -3.81 4.53 1.87
N ASN A 230 -4.75 4.58 0.91
CA ASN A 230 -4.45 4.70 -0.52
C ASN A 230 -4.69 6.10 -1.08
N ILE A 231 -5.06 7.07 -0.23
CA ILE A 231 -5.30 8.45 -0.63
C ILE A 231 -4.13 9.30 -0.17
N ILE A 232 -3.42 9.89 -1.10
CA ILE A 232 -2.30 10.80 -0.83
C ILE A 232 -2.84 12.23 -0.77
N LEU A 233 -2.55 12.93 0.29
CA LEU A 233 -2.82 14.35 0.42
C LEU A 233 -1.63 15.13 -0.13
N GLU A 234 -1.86 15.92 -1.18
CA GLU A 234 -0.85 16.85 -1.70
C GLU A 234 -0.56 17.91 -0.64
N GLN A 235 0.72 18.20 -0.43
CA GLN A 235 1.17 19.24 0.51
C GLN A 235 1.14 20.62 -0.12
#